data_88418657d6709ec04131cb222abc2f1a
#
_entry.id   88418657d6709ec04131cb222abc2f1a
#
_cell.length_a   1.000
_cell.length_b   1.000
_cell.length_c   1.000
_cell.angle_alpha   90.00
_cell.angle_beta   90.00
_cell.angle_gamma   90.00
#
_symmetry.space_group_name_H-M   'P 1'
#
loop_
_entity.id
_entity.type
_entity.pdbx_description
1 polymer ?
#
loop_
_entity_poly.entity_id
_entity_poly.type
_entity_poly.pdbx_seq_one_letter_code
_entity_poly.pdbx_strand_id
1 'polypeptide(L)'
;MKILVTGGKGVVGSSLVLELTARGHDVWVCDLQHSHEKNYFRCDVAKYRPLLKLFEEHDFDLVYHLAAEFGRWNGEDYYEELWMSNVVGTKNLLRLQEKFGFKMVFASSSEVYGDYAGMMAEDVMEKMEIKQMN
;
A
#
# COMPACT_ATOMS: atom_id res chain seq x y z
N MET A 1 18.15 5.67 -3.36
CA MET A 1 17.35 4.43 -3.38
C MET A 1 16.32 4.56 -4.49
N LYS A 2 16.00 3.44 -5.13
CA LYS A 2 14.89 3.35 -6.07
C LYS A 2 13.65 2.82 -5.32
N ILE A 3 12.62 3.64 -5.24
CA ILE A 3 11.46 3.41 -4.35
C ILE A 3 10.18 3.33 -5.18
N LEU A 4 9.38 2.31 -4.96
CA LEU A 4 8.03 2.21 -5.52
C LEU A 4 7.00 2.61 -4.46
N VAL A 5 6.05 3.46 -4.84
CA VAL A 5 4.88 3.80 -4.04
C VAL A 5 3.63 3.31 -4.77
N THR A 6 2.98 2.26 -4.26
CA THR A 6 1.67 1.86 -4.77
C THR A 6 0.59 2.71 -4.10
N GLY A 7 -0.43 3.12 -4.85
CA GLY A 7 -1.40 4.11 -4.36
C GLY A 7 -0.80 5.52 -4.27
N GLY A 8 0.22 5.82 -5.08
CA GLY A 8 0.96 7.07 -5.02
C GLY A 8 0.18 8.31 -5.47
N LYS A 9 -1.00 8.16 -6.06
CA LYS A 9 -1.94 9.25 -6.37
C LYS A 9 -3.01 9.47 -5.30
N GLY A 10 -3.05 8.62 -4.29
CA GLY A 10 -3.92 8.80 -3.13
C GLY A 10 -3.45 9.94 -2.21
N VAL A 11 -4.25 10.26 -1.19
CA VAL A 11 -3.99 11.37 -0.26
C VAL A 11 -2.64 11.23 0.43
N VAL A 12 -2.38 10.07 1.03
CA VAL A 12 -1.10 9.80 1.73
C VAL A 12 0.03 9.61 0.73
N GLY A 13 -0.23 8.83 -0.34
CA GLY A 13 0.77 8.49 -1.35
C GLY A 13 1.36 9.71 -2.04
N SER A 14 0.53 10.68 -2.44
CA SER A 14 0.99 11.88 -3.14
C SER A 14 1.95 12.73 -2.28
N SER A 15 1.63 12.90 -1.00
CA SER A 15 2.48 13.62 -0.05
C SER A 15 3.80 12.87 0.18
N LEU A 16 3.75 11.55 0.31
CA LEU A 16 4.94 10.71 0.46
C LEU A 16 5.85 10.78 -0.77
N VAL A 17 5.28 10.71 -1.98
CA VAL A 17 6.02 10.82 -3.24
C VAL A 17 6.77 12.14 -3.33
N LEU A 18 6.11 13.27 -2.98
CA LEU A 18 6.74 14.58 -2.96
C LEU A 18 7.93 14.64 -2.00
N GLU A 19 7.74 14.16 -0.78
CA GLU A 19 8.79 14.17 0.26
C GLU A 19 9.99 13.29 -0.12
N LEU A 20 9.74 12.06 -0.60
CA LEU A 20 10.80 11.14 -1.02
C LEU A 20 11.59 11.72 -2.22
N THR A 21 10.89 12.35 -3.16
CA THR A 21 11.53 13.01 -4.31
C THR A 21 12.38 14.20 -3.86
N ALA A 22 11.88 15.03 -2.94
CA ALA A 22 12.63 16.14 -2.37
C ALA A 22 13.90 15.69 -1.63
N ARG A 23 13.90 14.49 -1.05
CA ARG A 23 15.06 13.84 -0.43
C ARG A 23 16.04 13.21 -1.44
N GLY A 24 15.79 13.34 -2.73
CA GLY A 24 16.69 12.86 -3.79
C GLY A 24 16.58 11.36 -4.08
N HIS A 25 15.47 10.71 -3.76
CA HIS A 25 15.23 9.31 -4.14
C HIS A 25 14.69 9.22 -5.57
N ASP A 26 14.98 8.11 -6.25
CA ASP A 26 14.35 7.75 -7.53
C ASP A 26 12.99 7.10 -7.24
N VAL A 27 11.94 7.93 -7.27
CA VAL A 27 10.60 7.52 -6.87
C VAL A 27 9.76 7.14 -8.08
N TRP A 28 9.17 5.97 -8.01
CA TRP A 28 8.22 5.41 -8.96
C TRP A 28 6.84 5.29 -8.33
N VAL A 29 5.82 5.52 -9.13
CA VAL A 29 4.43 5.46 -8.70
C VAL A 29 3.68 4.37 -9.46
N CYS A 30 2.90 3.57 -8.73
CA CYS A 30 1.94 2.63 -9.29
C CYS A 30 0.54 2.98 -8.78
N ASP A 31 -0.41 3.21 -9.69
CA ASP A 31 -1.79 3.59 -9.32
C ASP A 31 -2.77 3.19 -10.43
N LEU A 32 -4.07 3.23 -10.14
CA LEU A 32 -5.15 2.98 -11.10
C LEU A 32 -5.40 4.17 -12.02
N GLN A 33 -5.14 5.38 -11.55
CA GLN A 33 -5.36 6.61 -12.28
C GLN A 33 -4.47 6.68 -13.53
N HIS A 34 -4.90 7.44 -14.53
CA HIS A 34 -4.07 7.71 -15.70
C HIS A 34 -3.11 8.87 -15.40
N SER A 35 -1.83 8.71 -15.72
CA SER A 35 -0.82 9.78 -15.62
C SER A 35 0.20 9.67 -16.76
N HIS A 36 0.75 10.81 -17.16
CA HIS A 36 1.85 10.92 -18.13
C HIS A 36 3.20 11.22 -17.45
N GLU A 37 3.28 11.10 -16.14
CA GLU A 37 4.52 11.33 -15.40
C GLU A 37 5.58 10.28 -15.75
N LYS A 38 6.84 10.68 -15.72
CA LYS A 38 7.97 9.86 -16.21
C LYS A 38 8.12 8.54 -15.45
N ASN A 39 8.06 8.55 -14.13
CA ASN A 39 8.26 7.38 -13.27
C ASN A 39 6.90 6.85 -12.77
N TYR A 40 5.96 6.70 -13.69
CA TYR A 40 4.61 6.27 -13.38
C TYR A 40 4.24 4.99 -14.14
N PHE A 41 3.62 4.08 -13.42
CA PHE A 41 3.11 2.85 -13.98
C PHE A 41 1.64 2.67 -13.61
N ARG A 42 0.76 2.72 -14.61
CA ARG A 42 -0.65 2.46 -14.39
C ARG A 42 -0.88 0.96 -14.20
N CYS A 43 -1.23 0.54 -12.98
CA CYS A 43 -1.45 -0.86 -12.67
C CYS A 43 -2.40 -1.02 -11.49
N ASP A 44 -3.28 -2.00 -11.61
CA ASP A 44 -4.06 -2.54 -10.51
C ASP A 44 -3.20 -3.58 -9.75
N VAL A 45 -2.95 -3.35 -8.47
CA VAL A 45 -2.15 -4.25 -7.62
C VAL A 45 -2.77 -5.66 -7.50
N ALA A 46 -4.09 -5.78 -7.70
CA ALA A 46 -4.78 -7.07 -7.76
C ALA A 46 -4.41 -7.89 -8.99
N LYS A 47 -3.82 -7.29 -10.01
CA LYS A 47 -3.42 -7.95 -11.26
C LYS A 47 -1.93 -8.31 -11.22
N TYR A 48 -1.62 -9.55 -10.89
CA TYR A 48 -0.25 -10.01 -10.70
C TYR A 48 0.66 -9.83 -11.92
N ARG A 49 0.18 -10.16 -13.13
CA ARG A 49 1.01 -10.14 -14.34
C ARG A 49 1.55 -8.74 -14.73
N PRO A 50 0.73 -7.66 -14.78
CA PRO A 50 1.25 -6.32 -15.01
C PRO A 50 2.20 -5.86 -13.91
N LEU A 51 1.86 -6.18 -12.66
CA LEU A 51 2.70 -5.83 -11.52
C LEU A 51 4.05 -6.56 -11.57
N LEU A 52 4.07 -7.85 -11.89
CA LEU A 52 5.30 -8.63 -12.09
C LEU A 52 6.20 -7.98 -13.15
N LYS A 53 5.65 -7.56 -14.29
CA LYS A 53 6.40 -6.91 -15.36
C LYS A 53 7.14 -5.66 -14.86
N LEU A 54 6.49 -4.84 -14.02
CA LEU A 54 7.11 -3.66 -13.42
C LEU A 54 8.38 -4.04 -12.61
N PHE A 55 8.32 -5.13 -11.83
CA PHE A 55 9.45 -5.60 -11.04
C PHE A 55 10.52 -6.34 -11.87
N GLU A 56 10.17 -6.89 -13.03
CA GLU A 56 11.14 -7.47 -13.97
C GLU A 56 11.91 -6.40 -14.75
N GLU A 57 11.32 -5.24 -14.95
CA GLU A 57 11.94 -4.10 -15.65
C GLU A 57 12.71 -3.16 -14.70
N HIS A 58 12.44 -3.23 -13.38
CA HIS A 58 13.00 -2.30 -12.40
C HIS A 58 13.34 -2.98 -11.09
N ASP A 59 14.59 -2.81 -10.65
CA ASP A 59 15.05 -3.25 -9.34
C ASP A 59 14.71 -2.18 -8.29
N PHE A 60 13.73 -2.44 -7.44
CA PHE A 60 13.35 -1.55 -6.34
C PHE A 60 14.07 -1.96 -5.05
N ASP A 61 14.60 -0.97 -4.31
CA ASP A 61 15.18 -1.17 -2.98
C ASP A 61 14.08 -1.26 -1.91
N LEU A 62 13.02 -0.46 -2.09
CA LEU A 62 11.95 -0.28 -1.10
C LEU A 62 10.61 -0.08 -1.81
N VAL A 63 9.58 -0.69 -1.27
CA VAL A 63 8.18 -0.50 -1.70
C VAL A 63 7.36 0.02 -0.54
N TYR A 64 6.71 1.17 -0.73
CA TYR A 64 5.62 1.62 0.14
C TYR A 64 4.29 1.13 -0.45
N HIS A 65 3.65 0.19 0.25
CA HIS A 65 2.36 -0.35 -0.17
C HIS A 65 1.22 0.41 0.51
N LEU A 66 0.67 1.40 -0.22
CA LEU A 66 -0.43 2.27 0.21
C LEU A 66 -1.70 2.06 -0.62
N ALA A 67 -1.61 1.29 -1.71
CA ALA A 67 -2.77 0.98 -2.54
C ALA A 67 -3.77 0.15 -1.76
N ALA A 68 -4.93 0.72 -1.51
CA ALA A 68 -6.02 0.08 -0.79
C ALA A 68 -7.37 0.69 -1.22
N GLU A 69 -8.42 -0.10 -1.09
CA GLU A 69 -9.80 0.37 -1.17
C GLU A 69 -10.31 0.70 0.23
N PHE A 70 -11.04 1.81 0.37
CA PHE A 70 -11.55 2.28 1.65
C PHE A 70 -12.81 1.52 2.06
N GLY A 71 -12.72 0.74 3.14
CA GLY A 71 -13.72 -0.26 3.51
C GLY A 71 -15.04 0.29 4.07
N ARG A 72 -15.06 1.42 4.78
CA ARG A 72 -16.29 1.90 5.46
C ARG A 72 -17.40 2.33 4.49
N TRP A 73 -17.04 2.88 3.34
CA TRP A 73 -18.01 3.33 2.34
C TRP A 73 -18.22 2.32 1.21
N ASN A 74 -17.15 1.62 0.86
CA ASN A 74 -17.14 0.71 -0.30
C ASN A 74 -17.25 -0.76 0.11
N GLY A 75 -16.97 -1.09 1.38
CA GLY A 75 -16.91 -2.49 1.83
C GLY A 75 -18.27 -3.16 1.93
N GLU A 76 -19.36 -2.42 2.13
CA GLU A 76 -20.71 -2.99 2.19
C GLU A 76 -21.27 -3.30 0.80
N ASP A 77 -21.10 -2.36 -0.15
CA ASP A 77 -21.66 -2.46 -1.50
C ASP A 77 -20.67 -3.01 -2.53
N TYR A 78 -19.35 -2.90 -2.28
CA TYR A 78 -18.27 -3.26 -3.21
C TYR A 78 -17.24 -4.16 -2.55
N TYR A 79 -17.69 -5.15 -1.82
CA TYR A 79 -16.87 -6.10 -1.07
C TYR A 79 -15.81 -6.80 -1.93
N GLU A 80 -16.15 -7.19 -3.16
CA GLU A 80 -15.22 -7.85 -4.06
C GLU A 80 -14.03 -6.95 -4.42
N GLU A 81 -14.25 -5.66 -4.65
CA GLU A 81 -13.18 -4.71 -4.98
C GLU A 81 -12.27 -4.47 -3.77
N LEU A 82 -12.85 -4.35 -2.57
CA LEU A 82 -12.11 -4.27 -1.33
C LEU A 82 -11.23 -5.52 -1.12
N TRP A 83 -11.79 -6.71 -1.30
CA TRP A 83 -11.06 -7.97 -1.21
C TRP A 83 -9.93 -8.04 -2.23
N MET A 84 -10.20 -7.68 -3.48
CA MET A 84 -9.21 -7.72 -4.55
C MET A 84 -8.07 -6.74 -4.31
N SER A 85 -8.36 -5.50 -3.93
CA SER A 85 -7.33 -4.49 -3.69
C SER A 85 -6.52 -4.78 -2.42
N ASN A 86 -7.21 -4.97 -1.28
CA ASN A 86 -6.53 -5.03 0.01
C ASN A 86 -5.92 -6.39 0.33
N VAL A 87 -6.57 -7.48 -0.08
CA VAL A 87 -6.09 -8.84 0.21
C VAL A 87 -5.26 -9.39 -0.95
N VAL A 88 -5.84 -9.44 -2.16
CA VAL A 88 -5.14 -10.02 -3.31
C VAL A 88 -3.98 -9.13 -3.75
N GLY A 89 -4.15 -7.80 -3.74
CA GLY A 89 -3.09 -6.83 -4.03
C GLY A 89 -1.90 -6.98 -3.09
N THR A 90 -2.14 -7.01 -1.79
CA THR A 90 -1.09 -7.23 -0.78
C THR A 90 -0.41 -8.59 -0.96
N LYS A 91 -1.18 -9.66 -1.17
CA LYS A 91 -0.63 -10.99 -1.48
C LYS A 91 0.29 -10.97 -2.70
N ASN A 92 -0.08 -10.24 -3.75
CA ASN A 92 0.74 -10.13 -4.96
C ASN A 92 2.07 -9.46 -4.67
N LEU A 93 2.09 -8.39 -3.87
CA LEU A 93 3.33 -7.71 -3.47
C LEU A 93 4.20 -8.57 -2.56
N LEU A 94 3.63 -9.34 -1.65
CA LEU A 94 4.38 -10.30 -0.82
C LEU A 94 5.07 -11.38 -1.68
N ARG A 95 4.38 -11.90 -2.69
CA ARG A 95 4.99 -12.83 -3.66
C ARG A 95 6.14 -12.21 -4.45
N LEU A 96 6.01 -10.93 -4.81
CA LEU A 96 7.08 -10.20 -5.51
C LEU A 96 8.24 -9.90 -4.57
N GLN A 97 7.96 -9.58 -3.30
CA GLN A 97 8.98 -9.40 -2.28
C GLN A 97 9.81 -10.67 -2.08
N GLU A 98 9.15 -11.83 -1.98
CA GLU A 98 9.83 -13.13 -1.90
C GLU A 98 10.74 -13.40 -3.12
N LYS A 99 10.28 -13.01 -4.33
CA LYS A 99 11.02 -13.23 -5.57
C LYS A 99 12.17 -12.24 -5.77
N PHE A 100 12.00 -10.96 -5.45
CA PHE A 100 12.93 -9.87 -5.79
C PHE A 100 13.71 -9.31 -4.59
N GLY A 101 13.31 -9.61 -3.35
CA GLY A 101 14.09 -9.29 -2.14
C GLY A 101 14.06 -7.83 -1.69
N PHE A 102 13.14 -6.99 -2.17
CA PHE A 102 13.02 -5.60 -1.74
C PHE A 102 12.50 -5.47 -0.31
N LYS A 103 12.78 -4.34 0.35
CA LYS A 103 12.14 -3.99 1.61
C LYS A 103 10.72 -3.47 1.37
N MET A 104 9.78 -3.77 2.26
CA MET A 104 8.41 -3.30 2.16
C MET A 104 7.95 -2.61 3.43
N VAL A 105 7.33 -1.45 3.26
CA VAL A 105 6.52 -0.77 4.29
C VAL A 105 5.05 -0.92 3.88
N PHE A 106 4.29 -1.58 4.72
CA PHE A 106 2.86 -1.82 4.51
C PHE A 106 2.03 -0.91 5.40
N ALA A 107 1.11 -0.17 4.79
CA ALA A 107 0.13 0.60 5.54
C ALA A 107 -0.96 -0.34 6.08
N SER A 108 -0.95 -0.57 7.38
CA SER A 108 -1.97 -1.33 8.07
C SER A 108 -3.22 -0.47 8.32
N SER A 109 -3.98 -0.74 9.35
CA SER A 109 -5.20 -0.04 9.68
C SER A 109 -5.24 0.38 11.15
N SER A 110 -5.80 1.56 11.42
CA SER A 110 -6.12 1.99 12.79
C SER A 110 -7.17 1.10 13.48
N GLU A 111 -7.92 0.32 12.70
CA GLU A 111 -8.88 -0.66 13.22
C GLU A 111 -8.24 -1.75 14.09
N VAL A 112 -6.91 -1.92 14.02
CA VAL A 112 -6.18 -2.81 14.94
C VAL A 112 -6.30 -2.40 16.40
N TYR A 113 -6.62 -1.13 16.68
CA TYR A 113 -6.85 -0.63 18.04
C TYR A 113 -8.28 -0.87 18.55
N GLY A 114 -9.20 -1.30 17.70
CA GLY A 114 -10.54 -1.72 18.06
C GLY A 114 -11.36 -0.66 18.81
N ASP A 115 -12.01 -1.09 19.90
CA ASP A 115 -12.87 -0.28 20.76
C ASP A 115 -12.11 0.47 21.89
N TYR A 116 -10.80 0.53 21.82
CA TYR A 116 -9.98 1.20 22.82
C TYR A 116 -10.27 2.72 22.85
N ALA A 117 -10.74 3.21 24.00
CA ALA A 117 -11.16 4.61 24.17
C ALA A 117 -10.04 5.52 24.76
N GLY A 118 -8.87 4.98 25.06
CA GLY A 118 -7.75 5.72 25.63
C GLY A 118 -6.80 6.31 24.58
N MET A 119 -5.65 6.76 25.04
CA MET A 119 -4.58 7.21 24.15
C MET A 119 -4.01 6.00 23.39
N MET A 120 -4.12 6.00 22.09
CA MET A 120 -3.56 4.94 21.25
C MET A 120 -2.05 5.07 21.17
N ALA A 121 -1.34 4.10 21.73
CA ALA A 121 0.11 3.96 21.64
C ALA A 121 0.43 2.58 21.06
N GLU A 122 1.60 2.42 20.48
CA GLU A 122 2.00 1.18 19.78
C GLU A 122 1.94 -0.08 20.68
N ASP A 123 2.16 0.10 21.98
CA ASP A 123 2.19 -0.99 22.98
C ASP A 123 0.82 -1.29 23.64
N VAL A 124 -0.24 -0.58 23.26
CA VAL A 124 -1.59 -0.77 23.84
C VAL A 124 -2.07 -2.21 23.67
N MET A 125 -1.87 -2.81 22.51
CA MET A 125 -2.30 -4.17 22.22
C MET A 125 -1.57 -5.24 23.01
N GLU A 126 -0.37 -4.94 23.53
CA GLU A 126 0.40 -5.85 24.37
C GLU A 126 -0.09 -5.83 25.84
N LYS A 127 -0.72 -4.74 26.25
CA LYS A 127 -1.10 -4.48 27.64
C LYS A 127 -2.58 -4.67 27.93
N MET A 128 -3.44 -4.64 26.93
CA MET A 128 -4.89 -4.63 27.08
C MET A 128 -5.56 -5.62 26.14
N GLU A 129 -6.63 -6.25 26.61
CA GLU A 129 -7.54 -6.99 25.76
C GLU A 129 -8.41 -5.99 24.98
N ILE A 130 -8.29 -5.98 23.66
CA ILE A 130 -9.00 -5.08 22.76
C ILE A 130 -9.99 -5.90 21.95
N LYS A 131 -11.26 -5.45 21.92
CA LYS A 131 -12.30 -6.03 21.06
C LYS A 131 -12.38 -5.24 19.78
N GLN A 132 -12.40 -5.93 18.66
CA GLN A 132 -12.66 -5.28 17.38
C GLN A 132 -14.10 -4.78 17.33
N MET A 133 -14.29 -3.56 16.84
CA MET A 133 -15.62 -3.06 16.52
C MET A 133 -16.14 -3.77 15.27
N ASN A 134 -17.36 -4.30 15.37
CA ASN A 134 -18.07 -4.90 14.26
C ASN A 134 -18.65 -3.82 13.33
#